data_4b12d0b940bbccbf722fc88676d90611
#
_entry.id   4b12d0b940bbccbf722fc88676d90611
#
_cell.length_a   1.000
_cell.length_b   1.000
_cell.length_c   1.000
_cell.angle_alpha   90.00
_cell.angle_beta   90.00
_cell.angle_gamma   90.00
#
_symmetry.space_group_name_H-M   'P 1'
#
loop_
_entity.id
_entity.type
_entity.pdbx_description
1 polymer ?
#
loop_
_entity_poly.entity_id
_entity_poly.type
_entity_poly.pdbx_seq_one_letter_code
_entity_poly.pdbx_strand_id
1 'polypeptide(L)'
;MALTLAHLSDVHLGPLPKSAAWKNFALKRLVGTLSWKLRRQKLHDPAIASAIVEDIKAAAPDHVAFTGDLLNISAYAEFTRAAAWMKNLGEPAWISFVPGNHDAYVPVPWEEGLGHLAPFMAGDMASADSVFPYVRLRRNLAMIGLNSGVPQSLHRAAGSLGPKQIDALAKLLRDLKARGYYRAVMIHHPPLPGLAPPRKALDDAAQVREVLRDEGAEIVMHGHNHREMLTVLESREGVIPVVGVPSASMNSGGNYEPAAWNLYEISRNQGKWATQVSIRGWDPLLHRIVARNQFMLPS
;
A
#
# COMPACT_ATOMS: atom_id res chain seq x y z
N MET A 1 -13.01 23.15 1.26
CA MET A 1 -13.52 21.85 1.74
C MET A 1 -12.31 20.94 1.93
N ALA A 2 -12.25 20.16 3.02
CA ALA A 2 -11.23 19.17 3.25
C ALA A 2 -11.37 18.06 2.17
N LEU A 3 -10.27 17.39 1.86
CA LEU A 3 -10.24 16.23 0.99
C LEU A 3 -9.98 15.01 1.89
N THR A 4 -10.69 13.91 1.65
CA THR A 4 -10.59 12.69 2.44
C THR A 4 -9.92 11.56 1.65
N LEU A 5 -8.96 10.88 2.27
CA LEU A 5 -8.22 9.76 1.69
C LEU A 5 -8.24 8.58 2.65
N ALA A 6 -8.78 7.43 2.19
CA ALA A 6 -8.66 6.17 2.94
C ALA A 6 -7.36 5.46 2.59
N HIS A 7 -6.73 4.80 3.58
CA HIS A 7 -5.53 3.99 3.37
C HIS A 7 -5.71 2.61 4.01
N LEU A 8 -5.57 1.58 3.20
CA LEU A 8 -5.55 0.18 3.62
C LEU A 8 -4.39 -0.58 2.95
N SER A 9 -4.04 -1.75 3.49
CA SER A 9 -2.93 -2.58 3.00
C SER A 9 -3.09 -4.05 3.38
N ASP A 10 -2.32 -4.93 2.76
CA ASP A 10 -2.05 -6.30 3.21
C ASP A 10 -3.32 -7.15 3.43
N VAL A 11 -4.21 -7.19 2.45
CA VAL A 11 -5.47 -7.97 2.52
C VAL A 11 -5.23 -9.47 2.45
N HIS A 12 -4.22 -9.92 1.68
CA HIS A 12 -3.85 -11.33 1.56
C HIS A 12 -5.05 -12.25 1.31
N LEU A 13 -5.76 -12.03 0.20
CA LEU A 13 -7.00 -12.70 -0.14
C LEU A 13 -6.92 -14.24 -0.06
N GLY A 14 -7.62 -14.81 0.88
CA GLY A 14 -7.81 -16.24 1.02
C GLY A 14 -9.11 -16.74 0.38
N PRO A 15 -9.32 -18.08 0.33
CA PRO A 15 -8.31 -19.13 0.41
C PRO A 15 -7.44 -19.19 -0.86
N LEU A 16 -6.28 -19.84 -0.79
CA LEU A 16 -5.48 -20.10 -2.00
C LEU A 16 -6.26 -20.98 -2.99
N PRO A 17 -6.09 -20.79 -4.32
CA PRO A 17 -6.70 -21.64 -5.32
C PRO A 17 -6.30 -23.10 -5.14
N LYS A 18 -7.25 -24.03 -5.25
CA LYS A 18 -6.99 -25.49 -5.13
C LYS A 18 -6.02 -26.00 -6.20
N SER A 19 -6.06 -25.40 -7.38
CA SER A 19 -5.14 -25.62 -8.48
C SER A 19 -4.16 -24.43 -8.59
N ALA A 20 -3.43 -24.11 -7.55
CA ALA A 20 -2.27 -23.25 -7.72
C ALA A 20 -1.35 -23.97 -8.71
N ALA A 21 -1.61 -23.74 -10.01
CA ALA A 21 -0.99 -24.47 -11.10
C ALA A 21 0.53 -24.35 -10.95
N TRP A 22 1.17 -25.46 -10.71
CA TRP A 22 2.56 -25.68 -10.37
C TRP A 22 3.51 -25.42 -11.54
N LYS A 23 3.06 -24.64 -12.53
CA LYS A 23 3.91 -24.19 -13.63
C LYS A 23 4.87 -23.14 -13.11
N ASN A 24 6.14 -23.32 -13.32
CA ASN A 24 7.26 -22.43 -12.98
C ASN A 24 7.35 -22.02 -11.47
N PHE A 25 8.57 -21.97 -10.92
CA PHE A 25 8.82 -21.61 -9.51
C PHE A 25 8.09 -22.48 -8.48
N ALA A 26 7.83 -23.76 -8.83
CA ALA A 26 7.07 -24.71 -8.02
C ALA A 26 7.53 -24.76 -6.56
N LEU A 27 8.84 -24.77 -6.30
CA LEU A 27 9.40 -24.85 -4.93
C LEU A 27 9.02 -23.62 -4.09
N LYS A 28 9.17 -22.42 -4.62
CA LYS A 28 8.85 -21.19 -3.87
C LYS A 28 7.36 -21.08 -3.58
N ARG A 29 6.51 -21.38 -4.57
CA ARG A 29 5.05 -21.43 -4.39
C ARG A 29 4.63 -22.55 -3.42
N LEU A 30 5.31 -23.71 -3.44
CA LEU A 30 5.05 -24.79 -2.49
C LEU A 30 5.30 -24.35 -1.06
N VAL A 31 6.46 -23.76 -0.79
CA VAL A 31 6.80 -23.22 0.54
C VAL A 31 5.81 -22.12 0.95
N GLY A 32 5.46 -21.22 0.04
CA GLY A 32 4.46 -20.18 0.28
C GLY A 32 3.08 -20.76 0.60
N THR A 33 2.65 -21.79 -0.13
CA THR A 33 1.39 -22.50 0.11
C THR A 33 1.37 -23.20 1.47
N LEU A 34 2.48 -23.86 1.84
CA LEU A 34 2.62 -24.51 3.14
C LEU A 34 2.58 -23.47 4.27
N SER A 35 3.33 -22.39 4.14
CA SER A 35 3.30 -21.26 5.09
C SER A 35 1.91 -20.67 5.24
N TRP A 36 1.17 -20.49 4.11
CA TRP A 36 -0.22 -20.04 4.13
C TRP A 36 -1.11 -20.99 4.93
N LYS A 37 -1.14 -22.27 4.58
CA LYS A 37 -2.00 -23.27 5.23
C LYS A 37 -1.72 -23.44 6.72
N LEU A 38 -0.44 -23.41 7.12
CA LEU A 38 -0.04 -23.66 8.51
C LEU A 38 -0.24 -22.45 9.43
N ARG A 39 -0.11 -21.22 8.90
CA ARG A 39 -0.07 -20.00 9.72
C ARG A 39 -1.02 -18.92 9.23
N ARG A 40 -0.88 -18.47 7.96
CA ARG A 40 -1.49 -17.25 7.46
C ARG A 40 -3.00 -17.36 7.24
N GLN A 41 -3.49 -18.54 6.83
CA GLN A 41 -4.92 -18.78 6.61
C GLN A 41 -5.77 -18.54 7.86
N LYS A 42 -5.21 -18.76 9.06
CA LYS A 42 -5.92 -18.52 10.33
C LYS A 42 -5.85 -17.05 10.77
N LEU A 43 -4.89 -16.31 10.24
CA LEU A 43 -4.65 -14.91 10.60
C LEU A 43 -5.44 -13.95 9.70
N HIS A 44 -5.57 -14.29 8.41
CA HIS A 44 -6.25 -13.44 7.43
C HIS A 44 -7.67 -13.93 7.20
N ASP A 45 -8.64 -13.16 7.68
CA ASP A 45 -10.06 -13.47 7.61
C ASP A 45 -10.75 -12.64 6.52
N PRO A 46 -11.32 -13.28 5.47
CA PRO A 46 -12.05 -12.57 4.43
C PRO A 46 -13.27 -11.80 4.93
N ALA A 47 -13.90 -12.24 6.04
CA ALA A 47 -15.03 -11.54 6.61
C ALA A 47 -14.61 -10.20 7.23
N ILE A 48 -13.44 -10.17 7.89
CA ILE A 48 -12.85 -8.94 8.42
C ILE A 48 -12.48 -8.00 7.28
N ALA A 49 -11.84 -8.51 6.20
CA ALA A 49 -11.55 -7.71 5.02
C ALA A 49 -12.82 -7.10 4.41
N SER A 50 -13.93 -7.85 4.38
CA SER A 50 -15.22 -7.34 3.91
C SER A 50 -15.77 -6.26 4.84
N ALA A 51 -15.66 -6.42 6.16
CA ALA A 51 -16.07 -5.41 7.12
C ALA A 51 -15.27 -4.10 6.97
N ILE A 52 -13.95 -4.18 6.74
CA ILE A 52 -13.10 -3.02 6.41
C ILE A 52 -13.59 -2.33 5.13
N VAL A 53 -13.88 -3.08 4.07
CA VAL A 53 -14.38 -2.54 2.80
C VAL A 53 -15.71 -1.79 2.99
N GLU A 54 -16.65 -2.39 3.70
CA GLU A 54 -17.95 -1.75 3.94
C GLU A 54 -17.83 -0.50 4.82
N ASP A 55 -16.94 -0.49 5.79
CA ASP A 55 -16.66 0.67 6.64
C ASP A 55 -15.99 1.82 5.84
N ILE A 56 -15.07 1.50 4.92
CA ILE A 56 -14.49 2.48 3.99
C ILE A 56 -15.56 3.07 3.07
N LYS A 57 -16.44 2.22 2.51
CA LYS A 57 -17.56 2.69 1.67
C LYS A 57 -18.52 3.59 2.44
N ALA A 58 -18.84 3.23 3.69
CA ALA A 58 -19.71 4.03 4.56
C ALA A 58 -19.10 5.40 4.92
N ALA A 59 -17.76 5.47 5.06
CA ALA A 59 -17.05 6.72 5.27
C ALA A 59 -16.99 7.60 4.01
N ALA A 60 -17.24 7.02 2.82
CA ALA A 60 -17.29 7.68 1.51
C ALA A 60 -16.11 8.64 1.25
N PRO A 61 -14.84 8.20 1.38
CA PRO A 61 -13.68 9.07 1.14
C PRO A 61 -13.63 9.51 -0.33
N ASP A 62 -12.99 10.66 -0.58
CA ASP A 62 -12.78 11.17 -1.94
C ASP A 62 -11.92 10.21 -2.77
N HIS A 63 -11.00 9.45 -2.13
CA HIS A 63 -10.16 8.45 -2.78
C HIS A 63 -9.65 7.38 -1.80
N VAL A 64 -9.21 6.24 -2.36
CA VAL A 64 -8.65 5.11 -1.59
C VAL A 64 -7.23 4.83 -2.05
N ALA A 65 -6.29 4.80 -1.11
CA ALA A 65 -4.92 4.36 -1.29
C ALA A 65 -4.77 2.91 -0.78
N PHE A 66 -4.31 2.00 -1.62
CA PHE A 66 -4.06 0.62 -1.26
C PHE A 66 -2.58 0.27 -1.47
N THR A 67 -1.86 0.03 -0.39
CA THR A 67 -0.39 -0.12 -0.41
C THR A 67 0.11 -1.56 -0.48
N GLY A 68 -0.61 -2.44 -1.20
CA GLY A 68 -0.08 -3.72 -1.66
C GLY A 68 -0.42 -4.93 -0.80
N ASP A 69 0.16 -6.06 -1.21
CA ASP A 69 -0.04 -7.40 -0.63
C ASP A 69 -1.52 -7.82 -0.62
N LEU A 70 -2.14 -7.72 -1.79
CA LEU A 70 -3.49 -8.22 -2.05
C LEU A 70 -3.49 -9.75 -2.23
N LEU A 71 -2.44 -10.31 -2.84
CA LEU A 71 -2.24 -11.72 -3.10
C LEU A 71 -1.41 -12.43 -2.01
N ASN A 72 -1.10 -13.71 -2.24
CA ASN A 72 -0.30 -14.53 -1.32
C ASN A 72 0.96 -15.14 -1.94
N ILE A 73 0.86 -15.74 -3.13
CA ILE A 73 1.94 -16.47 -3.82
C ILE A 73 2.03 -16.14 -5.31
N SER A 74 1.33 -15.11 -5.77
CA SER A 74 1.23 -14.70 -7.19
C SER A 74 0.82 -15.85 -8.10
N ALA A 75 -0.12 -16.72 -7.67
CA ALA A 75 -0.69 -17.72 -8.55
C ALA A 75 -1.64 -17.06 -9.56
N TYR A 76 -1.68 -17.54 -10.80
CA TYR A 76 -2.49 -16.92 -11.86
C TYR A 76 -3.96 -16.68 -11.47
N ALA A 77 -4.58 -17.66 -10.83
CA ALA A 77 -5.97 -17.55 -10.38
C ALA A 77 -6.16 -16.55 -9.21
N GLU A 78 -5.10 -16.17 -8.49
CA GLU A 78 -5.18 -15.12 -7.48
C GLU A 78 -5.38 -13.74 -8.14
N PHE A 79 -4.72 -13.45 -9.27
CA PHE A 79 -4.85 -12.16 -9.96
C PHE A 79 -6.27 -11.91 -10.46
N THR A 80 -6.91 -12.90 -11.08
CA THR A 80 -8.30 -12.78 -11.53
C THR A 80 -9.25 -12.53 -10.36
N ARG A 81 -9.06 -13.25 -9.24
CA ARG A 81 -9.87 -13.06 -8.04
C ARG A 81 -9.59 -11.70 -7.37
N ALA A 82 -8.34 -11.28 -7.33
CA ALA A 82 -7.95 -9.97 -6.83
C ALA A 82 -8.59 -8.83 -7.62
N ALA A 83 -8.61 -8.93 -8.95
CA ALA A 83 -9.27 -7.95 -9.80
C ALA A 83 -10.78 -7.88 -9.53
N ALA A 84 -11.44 -9.02 -9.32
CA ALA A 84 -12.85 -9.04 -8.95
C ALA A 84 -13.11 -8.44 -7.56
N TRP A 85 -12.23 -8.72 -6.59
CA TRP A 85 -12.31 -8.16 -5.24
C TRP A 85 -12.09 -6.64 -5.26
N MET A 86 -11.11 -6.15 -6.02
CA MET A 86 -10.84 -4.72 -6.18
C MET A 86 -12.03 -3.98 -6.81
N LYS A 87 -12.70 -4.58 -7.79
CA LYS A 87 -13.95 -4.03 -8.36
C LYS A 87 -15.08 -3.99 -7.33
N ASN A 88 -15.14 -4.95 -6.41
CA ASN A 88 -16.11 -4.91 -5.32
C ASN A 88 -15.77 -3.83 -4.27
N LEU A 89 -14.48 -3.52 -4.03
CA LEU A 89 -14.07 -2.38 -3.21
C LEU A 89 -14.56 -1.07 -3.84
N GLY A 90 -14.36 -0.88 -5.15
CA GLY A 90 -14.86 0.29 -5.87
C GLY A 90 -14.34 0.40 -7.30
N GLU A 91 -14.76 1.47 -7.97
CA GLU A 91 -14.33 1.76 -9.33
C GLU A 91 -12.84 2.08 -9.42
N PRO A 92 -12.15 1.68 -10.50
CA PRO A 92 -10.72 1.95 -10.67
C PRO A 92 -10.33 3.42 -10.53
N ALA A 93 -11.20 4.34 -10.92
CA ALA A 93 -10.96 5.78 -10.80
C ALA A 93 -10.93 6.26 -9.34
N TRP A 94 -11.52 5.51 -8.41
CA TRP A 94 -11.59 5.83 -6.98
C TRP A 94 -10.47 5.19 -6.15
N ILE A 95 -9.72 4.23 -6.71
CA ILE A 95 -8.71 3.45 -5.98
C ILE A 95 -7.36 3.57 -6.67
N SER A 96 -6.32 3.91 -5.91
CA SER A 96 -4.91 3.79 -6.31
C SER A 96 -4.29 2.59 -5.62
N PHE A 97 -3.68 1.69 -6.38
CA PHE A 97 -3.03 0.48 -5.89
C PHE A 97 -1.54 0.47 -6.23
N VAL A 98 -0.70 0.05 -5.31
CA VAL A 98 0.72 -0.27 -5.57
C VAL A 98 1.01 -1.71 -5.14
N PRO A 99 1.80 -2.48 -5.91
CA PRO A 99 2.07 -3.88 -5.57
C PRO A 99 2.99 -4.04 -4.36
N GLY A 100 2.74 -5.10 -3.57
CA GLY A 100 3.64 -5.57 -2.53
C GLY A 100 4.46 -6.79 -2.95
N ASN A 101 5.22 -7.35 -2.01
CA ASN A 101 6.09 -8.50 -2.29
C ASN A 101 5.29 -9.80 -2.52
N HIS A 102 4.09 -9.92 -2.00
CA HIS A 102 3.20 -11.06 -2.27
C HIS A 102 2.48 -10.95 -3.60
N ASP A 103 2.30 -9.74 -4.14
CA ASP A 103 1.76 -9.50 -5.48
C ASP A 103 2.81 -9.77 -6.56
N ALA A 104 4.10 -9.69 -6.20
CA ALA A 104 5.26 -10.04 -7.03
C ALA A 104 6.06 -11.22 -6.43
N TYR A 105 5.40 -12.18 -5.84
CA TYR A 105 6.03 -13.29 -5.11
C TYR A 105 6.97 -14.13 -5.97
N VAL A 106 6.60 -14.35 -7.23
CA VAL A 106 7.42 -14.97 -8.28
C VAL A 106 7.29 -14.16 -9.58
N PRO A 107 8.23 -14.28 -10.52
CA PRO A 107 8.08 -13.68 -11.84
C PRO A 107 6.81 -14.22 -12.54
N VAL A 108 5.95 -13.30 -12.96
CA VAL A 108 4.74 -13.59 -13.77
C VAL A 108 4.70 -12.57 -14.90
N PRO A 109 4.42 -12.96 -16.15
CA PRO A 109 4.20 -12.02 -17.24
C PRO A 109 3.13 -10.99 -16.86
N TRP A 110 3.32 -9.73 -17.29
CA TRP A 110 2.43 -8.62 -16.92
C TRP A 110 0.96 -8.94 -17.20
N GLU A 111 0.65 -9.43 -18.39
CA GLU A 111 -0.70 -9.70 -18.88
C GLU A 111 -1.39 -10.80 -18.07
N GLU A 112 -0.64 -11.79 -17.59
CA GLU A 112 -1.14 -12.92 -16.80
C GLU A 112 -1.09 -12.64 -15.29
N GLY A 113 -0.47 -11.53 -14.88
CA GLY A 113 -0.20 -11.14 -13.52
C GLY A 113 -0.81 -9.79 -13.15
N LEU A 114 0.05 -8.84 -12.81
CA LEU A 114 -0.34 -7.49 -12.36
C LEU A 114 -1.16 -6.72 -13.40
N GLY A 115 -1.10 -7.07 -14.68
CA GLY A 115 -1.95 -6.49 -15.72
C GLY A 115 -3.45 -6.60 -15.46
N HIS A 116 -3.89 -7.63 -14.72
CA HIS A 116 -5.28 -7.74 -14.24
C HIS A 116 -5.71 -6.59 -13.31
N LEU A 117 -4.73 -5.95 -12.65
CA LEU A 117 -4.93 -4.82 -11.73
C LEU A 117 -4.54 -3.47 -12.36
N ALA A 118 -4.13 -3.46 -13.64
CA ALA A 118 -3.68 -2.25 -14.34
C ALA A 118 -4.62 -1.04 -14.22
N PRO A 119 -5.96 -1.18 -14.29
CA PRO A 119 -6.85 -0.04 -14.13
C PRO A 119 -6.72 0.69 -12.79
N PHE A 120 -6.28 -0.01 -11.72
CA PHE A 120 -6.05 0.55 -10.39
C PHE A 120 -4.66 1.17 -10.23
N MET A 121 -3.77 0.98 -11.21
CA MET A 121 -2.41 1.49 -11.28
C MET A 121 -2.21 2.50 -12.42
N ALA A 122 -3.28 2.87 -13.12
CA ALA A 122 -3.24 3.85 -14.19
C ALA A 122 -3.15 5.28 -13.63
N GLY A 123 -2.20 6.06 -14.11
CA GLY A 123 -2.06 7.48 -13.79
C GLY A 123 -2.91 8.38 -14.67
N ASP A 124 -3.19 9.61 -14.20
CA ASP A 124 -3.84 10.68 -14.99
C ASP A 124 -2.81 11.46 -15.84
N MET A 125 -1.50 11.28 -15.54
CA MET A 125 -0.40 11.87 -16.29
C MET A 125 0.24 10.80 -17.18
N ALA A 126 0.46 11.12 -18.45
CA ALA A 126 1.11 10.21 -19.38
C ALA A 126 2.53 9.89 -18.89
N SER A 127 2.84 8.60 -18.72
CA SER A 127 4.21 8.11 -18.57
C SER A 127 4.65 7.51 -19.90
N ALA A 128 5.77 7.97 -20.45
CA ALA A 128 6.18 7.57 -21.79
C ALA A 128 6.64 6.11 -21.87
N ASP A 129 7.21 5.54 -20.79
CA ASP A 129 7.98 4.28 -20.89
C ASP A 129 7.73 3.25 -19.76
N SER A 130 6.89 3.54 -18.76
CA SER A 130 6.66 2.59 -17.65
C SER A 130 5.35 2.85 -16.93
N VAL A 131 4.79 1.78 -16.32
CA VAL A 131 3.59 1.89 -15.46
C VAL A 131 3.91 2.65 -14.17
N PHE A 132 5.14 2.56 -13.66
CA PHE A 132 5.57 3.16 -12.40
C PHE A 132 6.80 4.08 -12.58
N PRO A 133 6.85 5.21 -11.82
CA PRO A 133 5.78 5.70 -10.95
C PRO A 133 4.60 6.22 -11.75
N TYR A 134 3.37 6.04 -11.24
CA TYR A 134 2.20 6.72 -11.79
C TYR A 134 1.74 7.84 -10.86
N VAL A 135 0.97 8.80 -11.39
CA VAL A 135 0.40 9.90 -10.60
C VAL A 135 -1.10 9.97 -10.85
N ARG A 136 -1.89 10.01 -9.78
CA ARG A 136 -3.32 10.34 -9.82
C ARG A 136 -3.60 11.66 -9.14
N LEU A 137 -4.34 12.51 -9.83
CA LEU A 137 -4.71 13.83 -9.37
C LEU A 137 -6.18 13.85 -8.95
N ARG A 138 -6.45 14.26 -7.72
CA ARG A 138 -7.83 14.45 -7.22
C ARG A 138 -7.90 15.81 -6.52
N ARG A 139 -8.52 16.77 -7.17
CA ARG A 139 -8.47 18.16 -6.74
C ARG A 139 -7.01 18.62 -6.49
N ASN A 140 -6.64 18.93 -5.26
CA ASN A 140 -5.28 19.37 -4.89
C ASN A 140 -4.41 18.22 -4.32
N LEU A 141 -4.85 16.97 -4.40
CA LEU A 141 -4.12 15.79 -3.98
C LEU A 141 -3.46 15.13 -5.19
N ALA A 142 -2.17 14.85 -5.11
CA ALA A 142 -1.43 14.01 -6.03
C ALA A 142 -0.97 12.73 -5.32
N MET A 143 -1.52 11.60 -5.73
CA MET A 143 -1.08 10.28 -5.26
C MET A 143 -0.02 9.74 -6.22
N ILE A 144 1.18 9.51 -5.69
CA ILE A 144 2.33 9.00 -6.43
C ILE A 144 2.50 7.53 -6.08
N GLY A 145 2.16 6.64 -7.00
CA GLY A 145 2.29 5.20 -6.81
C GLY A 145 3.65 4.68 -7.24
N LEU A 146 4.36 4.03 -6.31
CA LEU A 146 5.67 3.39 -6.52
C LEU A 146 5.55 1.87 -6.42
N ASN A 147 6.19 1.15 -7.32
CA ASN A 147 6.27 -0.31 -7.24
C ASN A 147 7.58 -0.75 -6.59
N SER A 148 7.51 -1.16 -5.33
CA SER A 148 8.63 -1.80 -4.62
C SER A 148 8.53 -3.32 -4.59
N GLY A 149 7.43 -3.89 -5.10
CA GLY A 149 7.23 -5.33 -5.20
C GLY A 149 8.05 -5.92 -6.35
N VAL A 150 9.11 -6.63 -6.02
CA VAL A 150 9.98 -7.33 -6.99
C VAL A 150 10.13 -8.79 -6.60
N PRO A 151 10.20 -9.72 -7.57
CA PRO A 151 10.47 -11.13 -7.27
C PRO A 151 11.81 -11.29 -6.54
N GLN A 152 11.79 -11.98 -5.40
CA GLN A 152 12.96 -12.23 -4.56
C GLN A 152 13.26 -13.72 -4.40
N SER A 153 14.41 -14.06 -3.81
CA SER A 153 14.73 -15.45 -3.45
C SER A 153 13.80 -15.99 -2.34
N LEU A 154 13.85 -17.31 -2.10
CA LEU A 154 12.92 -18.04 -1.22
C LEU A 154 12.75 -17.45 0.19
N HIS A 155 13.82 -16.95 0.77
CA HIS A 155 13.85 -16.46 2.17
C HIS A 155 13.82 -14.94 2.29
N ARG A 156 13.60 -14.24 1.17
CA ARG A 156 13.66 -12.80 1.10
C ARG A 156 12.32 -12.22 0.64
N ALA A 157 11.88 -11.17 1.32
CA ALA A 157 10.69 -10.39 1.01
C ALA A 157 11.04 -8.89 0.97
N ALA A 158 12.24 -8.57 0.46
CA ALA A 158 12.73 -7.20 0.33
C ALA A 158 12.14 -6.54 -0.93
N GLY A 159 12.05 -5.22 -0.90
CA GLY A 159 11.62 -4.42 -2.03
C GLY A 159 12.77 -3.72 -2.74
N SER A 160 12.52 -3.22 -3.95
CA SER A 160 13.41 -2.29 -4.65
C SER A 160 12.62 -1.47 -5.67
N LEU A 161 12.94 -0.19 -5.81
CA LEU A 161 12.39 0.69 -6.84
C LEU A 161 13.25 0.70 -8.11
N GLY A 162 14.56 0.66 -7.93
CA GLY A 162 15.54 0.87 -8.98
C GLY A 162 15.70 2.34 -9.41
N PRO A 163 16.80 2.66 -10.08
CA PRO A 163 17.17 4.06 -10.36
C PRO A 163 16.13 4.81 -11.19
N LYS A 164 15.50 4.17 -12.17
CA LYS A 164 14.48 4.82 -13.03
C LYS A 164 13.28 5.35 -12.24
N GLN A 165 12.75 4.57 -11.30
CA GLN A 165 11.63 5.06 -10.47
C GLN A 165 12.09 6.13 -9.47
N ILE A 166 13.30 6.02 -8.93
CA ILE A 166 13.86 6.99 -7.98
C ILE A 166 14.07 8.34 -8.66
N ASP A 167 14.66 8.36 -9.86
CA ASP A 167 14.86 9.59 -10.64
C ASP A 167 13.53 10.22 -11.06
N ALA A 168 12.55 9.40 -11.44
CA ALA A 168 11.23 9.87 -11.80
C ALA A 168 10.48 10.43 -10.59
N LEU A 169 10.61 9.81 -9.41
CA LEU A 169 10.03 10.30 -8.15
C LEU A 169 10.54 11.71 -7.83
N ALA A 170 11.86 11.95 -7.93
CA ALA A 170 12.44 13.26 -7.66
C ALA A 170 11.84 14.35 -8.56
N LYS A 171 11.71 14.08 -9.87
CA LYS A 171 11.10 15.01 -10.83
C LYS A 171 9.62 15.26 -10.51
N LEU A 172 8.85 14.21 -10.24
CA LEU A 172 7.44 14.32 -9.91
C LEU A 172 7.19 15.11 -8.64
N LEU A 173 7.95 14.86 -7.58
CA LEU A 173 7.82 15.60 -6.31
C LEU A 173 8.06 17.10 -6.50
N ARG A 174 9.09 17.48 -7.27
CA ARG A 174 9.42 18.87 -7.60
C ARG A 174 8.31 19.53 -8.42
N ASP A 175 7.85 18.88 -9.49
CA ASP A 175 6.83 19.43 -10.38
C ASP A 175 5.47 19.60 -9.68
N LEU A 176 5.05 18.59 -8.90
CA LEU A 176 3.80 18.64 -8.16
C LEU A 176 3.82 19.69 -7.06
N LYS A 177 4.99 19.87 -6.40
CA LYS A 177 5.18 20.98 -5.45
C LYS A 177 5.00 22.34 -6.10
N ALA A 178 5.69 22.57 -7.24
CA ALA A 178 5.59 23.84 -7.97
C ALA A 178 4.14 24.15 -8.38
N ARG A 179 3.32 23.12 -8.58
CA ARG A 179 1.89 23.21 -8.89
C ARG A 179 0.99 23.28 -7.63
N GLY A 180 1.56 23.24 -6.42
CA GLY A 180 0.85 23.41 -5.16
C GLY A 180 0.02 22.20 -4.71
N TYR A 181 0.32 20.99 -5.18
CA TYR A 181 -0.35 19.78 -4.76
C TYR A 181 0.10 19.29 -3.38
N TYR A 182 -0.81 18.65 -2.65
CA TYR A 182 -0.51 17.74 -1.56
C TYR A 182 0.06 16.44 -2.16
N ARG A 183 1.30 16.09 -1.85
CA ARG A 183 2.01 14.95 -2.45
C ARG A 183 1.97 13.76 -1.51
N ALA A 184 1.13 12.78 -1.84
CA ALA A 184 0.98 11.53 -1.10
C ALA A 184 1.73 10.42 -1.83
N VAL A 185 2.85 9.98 -1.27
CA VAL A 185 3.66 8.88 -1.83
C VAL A 185 3.15 7.56 -1.29
N MET A 186 2.82 6.65 -2.20
CA MET A 186 2.37 5.29 -1.90
C MET A 186 3.47 4.29 -2.27
N ILE A 187 3.90 3.49 -1.31
CA ILE A 187 4.90 2.43 -1.48
C ILE A 187 4.55 1.28 -0.55
N HIS A 188 4.84 0.03 -0.93
CA HIS A 188 4.55 -1.10 -0.03
C HIS A 188 5.58 -1.24 1.08
N HIS A 189 6.87 -1.26 0.74
CA HIS A 189 7.96 -1.39 1.73
C HIS A 189 8.31 -0.02 2.32
N PRO A 190 8.40 0.11 3.68
CA PRO A 190 8.76 1.37 4.30
C PRO A 190 10.14 1.86 3.85
N PRO A 191 10.31 3.16 3.49
CA PRO A 191 11.58 3.67 2.96
C PRO A 191 12.57 4.12 4.06
N LEU A 192 12.32 3.80 5.34
CA LEU A 192 13.18 4.19 6.45
C LEU A 192 13.90 2.98 7.05
N PRO A 193 15.18 3.14 7.46
CA PRO A 193 15.94 2.08 8.10
C PRO A 193 15.34 1.70 9.47
N GLY A 194 15.48 0.43 9.84
CA GLY A 194 15.00 -0.08 11.13
C GLY A 194 13.51 -0.38 11.22
N LEU A 195 12.70 0.06 10.26
CA LEU A 195 11.26 -0.24 10.26
C LEU A 195 10.95 -1.69 9.83
N ALA A 196 11.85 -2.31 9.09
CA ALA A 196 11.77 -3.72 8.72
C ALA A 196 13.14 -4.41 8.86
N PRO A 197 13.18 -5.71 9.17
CA PRO A 197 14.46 -6.43 9.22
C PRO A 197 15.10 -6.49 7.81
N PRO A 198 16.44 -6.59 7.67
CA PRO A 198 17.15 -6.49 6.38
C PRO A 198 16.59 -7.38 5.26
N ARG A 199 16.15 -8.60 5.59
CA ARG A 199 15.55 -9.53 4.62
C ARG A 199 14.17 -9.09 4.09
N LYS A 200 13.57 -8.06 4.69
CA LYS A 200 12.25 -7.49 4.36
C LYS A 200 12.32 -6.00 4.06
N ALA A 201 13.47 -5.37 4.18
CA ALA A 201 13.63 -3.93 3.97
C ALA A 201 13.57 -3.54 2.49
N LEU A 202 13.41 -2.28 2.22
CA LEU A 202 13.62 -1.70 0.90
C LEU A 202 15.13 -1.61 0.64
N ASP A 203 15.63 -2.25 -0.43
CA ASP A 203 17.08 -2.35 -0.70
C ASP A 203 17.70 -0.98 -1.04
N ASP A 204 16.97 -0.16 -1.73
CA ASP A 204 17.36 1.19 -2.16
C ASP A 204 16.73 2.31 -1.27
N ALA A 205 16.39 1.97 -0.01
CA ALA A 205 15.81 2.91 0.93
C ALA A 205 16.67 4.18 1.15
N ALA A 206 18.00 4.06 1.07
CA ALA A 206 18.90 5.22 1.24
C ALA A 206 18.68 6.26 0.15
N GLN A 207 18.62 5.82 -1.11
CA GLN A 207 18.41 6.70 -2.28
C GLN A 207 17.00 7.30 -2.27
N VAL A 208 15.97 6.50 -1.96
CA VAL A 208 14.58 6.98 -1.83
C VAL A 208 14.47 8.04 -0.73
N ARG A 209 15.11 7.80 0.41
CA ARG A 209 15.15 8.75 1.52
C ARG A 209 15.84 10.05 1.14
N GLU A 210 16.93 9.99 0.38
CA GLU A 210 17.63 11.19 -0.10
C GLU A 210 16.71 12.05 -0.98
N VAL A 211 16.03 11.44 -1.94
CA VAL A 211 15.02 12.13 -2.76
C VAL A 211 13.92 12.76 -1.92
N LEU A 212 13.36 12.02 -0.96
CA LEU A 212 12.33 12.56 -0.07
C LEU A 212 12.83 13.72 0.79
N ARG A 213 14.07 13.66 1.28
CA ARG A 213 14.69 14.75 2.05
C ARG A 213 14.90 16.02 1.21
N ASP A 214 15.30 15.85 -0.04
CA ASP A 214 15.63 16.96 -0.93
C ASP A 214 14.39 17.62 -1.54
N GLU A 215 13.40 16.83 -1.96
CA GLU A 215 12.23 17.32 -2.69
C GLU A 215 10.97 17.47 -1.79
N GLY A 216 10.96 16.81 -0.63
CA GLY A 216 9.81 16.81 0.29
C GLY A 216 8.61 16.00 -0.21
N ALA A 217 7.71 15.71 0.69
CA ALA A 217 6.36 15.18 0.44
C ALA A 217 5.49 15.50 1.66
N GLU A 218 4.17 15.53 1.51
CA GLU A 218 3.28 15.79 2.64
C GLU A 218 2.98 14.51 3.44
N ILE A 219 3.07 13.32 2.81
CA ILE A 219 2.94 12.02 3.48
C ILE A 219 3.58 10.91 2.65
N VAL A 220 4.15 9.91 3.34
CA VAL A 220 4.49 8.61 2.75
C VAL A 220 3.64 7.54 3.43
N MET A 221 2.90 6.76 2.63
CA MET A 221 2.03 5.69 3.10
C MET A 221 2.60 4.33 2.71
N HIS A 222 2.62 3.38 3.66
CA HIS A 222 3.16 2.04 3.41
C HIS A 222 2.37 0.93 4.12
N GLY A 223 2.59 -0.32 3.70
CA GLY A 223 2.09 -1.53 4.33
C GLY A 223 3.20 -2.42 4.91
N HIS A 224 3.22 -3.69 4.53
CA HIS A 224 4.27 -4.68 4.73
C HIS A 224 4.47 -5.17 6.18
N ASN A 225 4.43 -4.29 7.15
CA ASN A 225 4.72 -4.63 8.55
C ASN A 225 3.49 -5.12 9.33
N HIS A 226 2.30 -4.96 8.77
CA HIS A 226 1.00 -5.29 9.40
C HIS A 226 0.83 -4.64 10.78
N ARG A 227 1.29 -3.40 10.94
CA ARG A 227 1.25 -2.64 12.20
C ARG A 227 0.86 -1.20 11.95
N GLU A 228 0.22 -0.62 12.94
CA GLU A 228 0.08 0.83 13.02
C GLU A 228 1.47 1.45 13.28
N MET A 229 1.91 2.31 12.39
CA MET A 229 3.22 2.95 12.48
C MET A 229 3.12 4.42 12.12
N LEU A 230 3.70 5.26 12.93
CA LEU A 230 3.95 6.67 12.61
C LEU A 230 5.41 6.98 12.93
N THR A 231 6.15 7.34 11.89
CA THR A 231 7.54 7.80 11.98
C THR A 231 7.66 9.07 11.17
N VAL A 232 8.68 9.85 11.41
CA VAL A 232 8.95 11.09 10.66
C VAL A 232 10.29 11.00 9.93
N LEU A 233 10.35 11.60 8.75
CA LEU A 233 11.56 11.85 8.00
C LEU A 233 11.77 13.36 7.93
N GLU A 234 12.90 13.82 8.41
CA GLU A 234 13.30 15.23 8.24
C GLU A 234 13.62 15.53 6.78
N SER A 235 13.08 16.63 6.27
CA SER A 235 13.35 17.13 4.93
C SER A 235 13.82 18.58 4.98
N ARG A 236 14.26 19.14 3.85
CA ARG A 236 14.64 20.55 3.74
C ARG A 236 13.49 21.53 4.02
N GLU A 237 12.24 21.05 4.05
CA GLU A 237 11.03 21.86 4.12
C GLU A 237 10.18 21.61 5.36
N GLY A 238 10.65 20.78 6.26
CA GLY A 238 9.93 20.34 7.44
C GLY A 238 9.98 18.81 7.57
N VAL A 239 9.01 18.24 8.24
CA VAL A 239 8.96 16.79 8.46
C VAL A 239 7.95 16.12 7.53
N ILE A 240 8.29 14.93 7.08
CA ILE A 240 7.42 14.07 6.28
C ILE A 240 6.92 12.94 7.17
N PRO A 241 5.63 12.84 7.48
CA PRO A 241 5.08 11.70 8.17
C PRO A 241 5.16 10.44 7.28
N VAL A 242 5.71 9.35 7.83
CA VAL A 242 5.78 8.03 7.20
C VAL A 242 4.85 7.12 7.97
N VAL A 243 3.74 6.75 7.36
CA VAL A 243 2.60 6.11 8.02
C VAL A 243 2.40 4.70 7.49
N GLY A 244 2.50 3.72 8.40
CA GLY A 244 2.15 2.33 8.15
C GLY A 244 0.75 2.00 8.67
N VAL A 245 0.07 1.09 7.99
CA VAL A 245 -1.27 0.63 8.38
C VAL A 245 -1.24 -0.88 8.68
N PRO A 246 -2.03 -1.39 9.64
CA PRO A 246 -2.20 -2.82 9.85
C PRO A 246 -2.78 -3.54 8.63
N SER A 247 -2.64 -4.86 8.59
CA SER A 247 -3.29 -5.66 7.55
C SER A 247 -4.81 -5.52 7.62
N ALA A 248 -5.46 -5.26 6.49
CA ALA A 248 -6.90 -5.05 6.42
C ALA A 248 -7.75 -6.34 6.59
N SER A 249 -7.11 -7.50 6.77
CA SER A 249 -7.78 -8.79 6.99
C SER A 249 -7.34 -9.50 8.27
N MET A 250 -6.42 -8.89 9.05
CA MET A 250 -5.81 -9.54 10.20
C MET A 250 -6.84 -9.77 11.31
N ASN A 251 -7.02 -11.02 11.69
CA ASN A 251 -7.72 -11.36 12.93
C ASN A 251 -6.79 -11.12 14.13
N SER A 252 -7.37 -10.88 15.29
CA SER A 252 -6.59 -10.76 16.52
C SER A 252 -5.95 -12.10 16.90
N GLY A 253 -4.69 -12.10 17.24
CA GLY A 253 -4.01 -13.30 17.74
C GLY A 253 -2.50 -13.12 17.87
N GLY A 254 -1.95 -13.49 19.03
CA GLY A 254 -0.52 -13.39 19.29
C GLY A 254 0.02 -11.96 19.25
N ASN A 255 1.07 -11.75 18.47
CA ASN A 255 1.76 -10.45 18.35
C ASN A 255 1.24 -9.59 17.17
N TYR A 256 0.10 -9.95 16.56
CA TYR A 256 -0.46 -9.23 15.42
C TYR A 256 -1.54 -8.26 15.86
N GLU A 257 -1.51 -7.06 15.31
CA GLU A 257 -2.57 -6.08 15.51
C GLU A 257 -3.81 -6.47 14.70
N PRO A 258 -5.01 -6.34 15.27
CA PRO A 258 -6.25 -6.56 14.51
C PRO A 258 -6.33 -5.61 13.32
N ALA A 259 -7.05 -6.02 12.27
CA ALA A 259 -7.22 -5.25 11.06
C ALA A 259 -7.64 -3.80 11.32
N ALA A 260 -7.05 -2.90 10.54
CA ALA A 260 -7.40 -1.49 10.60
C ALA A 260 -7.14 -0.79 9.25
N TRP A 261 -7.68 0.41 9.13
CA TRP A 261 -7.45 1.33 8.03
C TRP A 261 -7.45 2.77 8.56
N ASN A 262 -6.83 3.69 7.81
CA ASN A 262 -6.72 5.08 8.19
C ASN A 262 -7.57 5.95 7.27
N LEU A 263 -8.28 6.93 7.85
CA LEU A 263 -8.91 8.02 7.13
C LEU A 263 -8.10 9.29 7.37
N TYR A 264 -7.59 9.90 6.30
CA TYR A 264 -6.91 11.18 6.33
C TYR A 264 -7.87 12.28 5.89
N GLU A 265 -8.03 13.31 6.71
CA GLU A 265 -8.72 14.56 6.36
C GLU A 265 -7.66 15.61 6.08
N ILE A 266 -7.51 15.95 4.78
CA ILE A 266 -6.48 16.85 4.28
C ILE A 266 -7.10 18.21 4.05
N SER A 267 -6.55 19.24 4.69
CA SER A 267 -6.98 20.63 4.59
C SER A 267 -5.80 21.56 4.34
N ARG A 268 -6.08 22.78 3.90
CA ARG A 268 -5.07 23.83 3.73
C ARG A 268 -5.46 25.06 4.51
N ASN A 269 -4.68 25.42 5.51
CA ASN A 269 -4.91 26.57 6.38
C ASN A 269 -3.75 27.57 6.23
N GLN A 270 -4.06 28.83 5.87
CA GLN A 270 -3.06 29.87 5.67
C GLN A 270 -1.90 29.46 4.75
N GLY A 271 -2.21 28.72 3.69
CA GLY A 271 -1.21 28.22 2.72
C GLY A 271 -0.48 26.95 3.12
N LYS A 272 -0.59 26.48 4.37
CA LYS A 272 0.04 25.27 4.86
C LYS A 272 -0.93 24.07 4.85
N TRP A 273 -0.41 22.91 4.54
CA TRP A 273 -1.17 21.67 4.62
C TRP A 273 -1.30 21.20 6.07
N ALA A 274 -2.45 20.66 6.40
CA ALA A 274 -2.74 20.02 7.68
C ALA A 274 -3.50 18.72 7.42
N THR A 275 -3.08 17.65 8.09
CA THR A 275 -3.67 16.32 7.91
C THR A 275 -4.07 15.75 9.26
N GLN A 276 -5.36 15.48 9.43
CA GLN A 276 -5.89 14.73 10.55
C GLN A 276 -6.01 13.27 10.15
N VAL A 277 -5.62 12.35 11.04
CA VAL A 277 -5.78 10.91 10.86
C VAL A 277 -6.82 10.40 11.83
N SER A 278 -7.76 9.62 11.32
CA SER A 278 -8.68 8.81 12.12
C SER A 278 -8.40 7.34 11.83
N ILE A 279 -8.04 6.57 12.85
CA ILE A 279 -7.77 5.14 12.75
C ILE A 279 -9.05 4.40 13.08
N ARG A 280 -9.47 3.52 12.17
CA ARG A 280 -10.64 2.67 12.31
C ARG A 280 -10.23 1.21 12.23
N GLY A 281 -10.66 0.37 13.16
CA GLY A 281 -10.15 -1.00 13.22
C GLY A 281 -11.14 -2.01 13.75
N TRP A 282 -10.88 -3.27 13.43
CA TRP A 282 -11.66 -4.42 13.89
C TRP A 282 -11.55 -4.61 15.40
N ASP A 283 -12.68 -4.59 16.08
CA ASP A 283 -12.78 -4.98 17.48
C ASP A 283 -13.17 -6.46 17.56
N PRO A 284 -12.27 -7.33 18.06
CA PRO A 284 -12.53 -8.77 18.11
C PRO A 284 -13.58 -9.17 19.17
N LEU A 285 -13.88 -8.31 20.14
CA LEU A 285 -14.90 -8.57 21.15
C LEU A 285 -16.29 -8.16 20.65
N LEU A 286 -16.36 -7.04 19.93
CA LEU A 286 -17.60 -6.50 19.39
C LEU A 286 -17.93 -7.02 17.99
N HIS A 287 -16.99 -7.72 17.34
CA HIS A 287 -17.10 -8.21 15.95
C HIS A 287 -17.54 -7.13 14.94
N ARG A 288 -16.97 -5.92 15.07
CA ARG A 288 -17.26 -4.78 14.19
C ARG A 288 -16.07 -3.82 14.09
N ILE A 289 -16.12 -2.92 13.11
CA ILE A 289 -15.14 -1.82 13.00
C ILE A 289 -15.54 -0.70 13.99
N VAL A 290 -14.55 -0.20 14.72
CA VAL A 290 -14.67 0.90 15.67
C VAL A 290 -13.62 1.98 15.41
N ALA A 291 -13.91 3.20 15.83
CA ALA A 291 -12.88 4.25 15.92
C ALA A 291 -11.90 3.88 17.04
N ARG A 292 -10.59 3.96 16.73
CA ARG A 292 -9.52 3.65 17.69
C ARG A 292 -8.79 4.88 18.18
N ASN A 293 -8.41 5.75 17.24
CA ASN A 293 -7.60 6.93 17.56
C ASN A 293 -7.83 8.03 16.53
N GLN A 294 -7.55 9.29 16.93
CA GLN A 294 -7.59 10.44 16.05
C GLN A 294 -6.53 11.46 16.50
N PHE A 295 -5.72 11.95 15.57
CA PHE A 295 -4.66 12.91 15.84
C PHE A 295 -4.23 13.67 14.58
N MET A 296 -3.49 14.78 14.78
CA MET A 296 -2.87 15.53 13.69
C MET A 296 -1.52 14.93 13.32
N LEU A 297 -1.25 14.77 12.02
CA LEU A 297 0.10 14.42 11.56
C LEU A 297 1.05 15.59 11.75
N PRO A 298 2.32 15.33 12.09
CA PRO A 298 3.37 16.36 12.05
C PRO A 298 3.55 16.87 10.62
N SER A 299 3.85 18.16 10.47
CA SER A 299 4.03 18.84 9.17
C SER A 299 5.21 19.80 9.19
#